data_c31b8da1896873c5e32647122992493f
#
_entry.id   c31b8da1896873c5e32647122992493f
#
_cell.length_a   1.000
_cell.length_b   1.000
_cell.length_c   1.000
_cell.angle_alpha   90.00
_cell.angle_beta   90.00
_cell.angle_gamma   90.00
#
_symmetry.space_group_name_H-M   'P 1'
#
loop_
_entity.id
_entity.type
_entity.pdbx_description
1 polymer ?
#
loop_
_entity_poly.entity_id
_entity_poly.type
_entity_poly.pdbx_seq_one_letter_code
_entity_poly.pdbx_strand_id
1 'polypeptide(L)'
;HSTSRRQRQMCIRDRILDRPNPNGHYVDGPILDMKYKSGVGGLPIPIVHGMTLGELALMVNGERWLPSSRICDVTVIPCKNYTHQTMYRLPIPPSPNLPNMKAIYLYPSICLFEGTPVSLGRGTTLPFQVYGHPNMTGYNYNFTPRSIPGAKNPPQLNKLCHGVNLSNLSDEEIWKQGINLDYLIDAYHNLNMGDRFFRPFFELLVGTDYVRKMIEGGKSADEIKARWKRDVERFKIQRKPYLLYQDN
;
A
#
# COMPACT_ATOMS: atom_id res chain seq x y z
N HIS A 1 -24.85 3.61 7.12
CA HIS A 1 -23.51 4.06 6.72
C HIS A 1 -23.47 5.22 5.69
N SER A 2 -24.58 5.60 5.05
CA SER A 2 -24.58 6.71 4.07
C SER A 2 -24.66 8.11 4.72
N THR A 3 -25.22 8.24 5.90
CA THR A 3 -25.34 9.49 6.65
C THR A 3 -24.00 10.02 7.14
N SER A 4 -23.06 9.16 7.52
CA SER A 4 -21.73 9.53 8.01
C SER A 4 -20.86 10.21 6.92
N ARG A 5 -21.01 9.84 5.64
CA ARG A 5 -20.27 10.48 4.53
C ARG A 5 -20.82 11.87 4.19
N ARG A 6 -22.13 12.11 4.29
CA ARG A 6 -22.74 13.42 4.05
C ARG A 6 -22.43 14.40 5.19
N GLN A 7 -22.42 13.95 6.43
CA GLN A 7 -22.09 14.81 7.58
C GLN A 7 -20.63 15.31 7.54
N ARG A 8 -19.68 14.50 7.02
CA ARG A 8 -18.27 14.92 6.84
C ARG A 8 -18.06 16.02 5.78
N GLN A 9 -19.06 16.31 4.96
CA GLN A 9 -18.99 17.38 3.96
C GLN A 9 -19.50 18.73 4.50
N MET A 10 -20.01 18.77 5.72
CA MET A 10 -20.52 19.99 6.39
C MET A 10 -19.56 20.43 7.50
N CYS A 11 -18.26 20.39 7.27
CA CYS A 11 -17.26 20.77 8.25
C CYS A 11 -17.39 22.23 8.64
N ILE A 12 -17.81 22.51 9.87
CA ILE A 12 -17.76 23.83 10.47
C ILE A 12 -16.38 24.03 11.14
N ARG A 13 -15.85 22.98 11.77
CA ARG A 13 -14.51 22.91 12.36
C ARG A 13 -14.13 21.45 12.58
N ASP A 14 -13.02 20.99 12.00
CA ASP A 14 -12.51 19.64 12.18
C ASP A 14 -11.31 19.60 13.11
N ARG A 15 -11.33 18.69 14.07
CA ARG A 15 -10.17 18.36 14.90
C ARG A 15 -9.71 16.95 14.60
N ILE A 16 -8.46 16.81 14.18
CA ILE A 16 -7.83 15.53 13.87
C ILE A 16 -6.88 15.19 15.02
N LEU A 17 -7.19 14.13 15.75
CA LEU A 17 -6.25 13.51 16.68
C LEU A 17 -5.31 12.66 15.85
N ASP A 18 -4.10 13.15 15.63
CA ASP A 18 -3.16 12.51 14.73
C ASP A 18 -2.63 11.18 15.29
N ARG A 19 -2.08 10.35 14.43
CA ARG A 19 -1.52 9.04 14.77
C ARG A 19 -0.25 8.78 13.98
N PRO A 20 0.75 8.09 14.58
CA PRO A 20 1.93 7.64 13.88
C PRO A 20 1.58 6.81 12.66
N ASN A 21 2.29 7.03 11.57
CA ASN A 21 2.23 6.17 10.39
C ASN A 21 3.37 5.14 10.49
N PRO A 22 3.09 3.82 10.57
CA PRO A 22 4.14 2.81 10.65
C PRO A 22 5.03 2.73 9.40
N ASN A 23 4.53 3.21 8.24
CA ASN A 23 5.28 3.36 6.99
C ASN A 23 5.61 4.85 6.72
N GLY A 24 5.73 5.68 7.77
CA GLY A 24 6.00 7.11 7.67
C GLY A 24 7.42 7.48 7.26
N HIS A 25 8.36 6.56 7.38
CA HIS A 25 9.80 6.78 7.23
C HIS A 25 10.27 6.92 5.78
N TYR A 26 9.43 6.62 4.80
CA TYR A 26 9.80 6.70 3.38
C TYR A 26 8.65 7.14 2.49
N VAL A 27 9.02 7.54 1.27
CA VAL A 27 8.09 7.87 0.19
C VAL A 27 8.48 7.04 -1.00
N ASP A 28 7.54 6.27 -1.56
CA ASP A 28 7.83 5.37 -2.68
C ASP A 28 6.57 5.04 -3.49
N GLY A 29 6.79 4.59 -4.71
CA GLY A 29 5.75 4.19 -5.64
C GLY A 29 5.30 5.28 -6.58
N PRO A 30 4.58 4.91 -7.64
CA PRO A 30 4.02 5.86 -8.60
C PRO A 30 2.99 6.77 -7.93
N ILE A 31 2.93 8.02 -8.40
CA ILE A 31 1.84 8.93 -8.06
C ILE A 31 0.59 8.53 -8.82
N LEU A 32 -0.55 8.51 -8.14
CA LEU A 32 -1.84 8.19 -8.76
C LEU A 32 -2.12 9.13 -9.94
N ASP A 33 -2.22 8.57 -11.14
CA ASP A 33 -2.84 9.22 -12.27
C ASP A 33 -4.36 9.25 -12.04
N MET A 34 -4.95 10.45 -11.99
CA MET A 34 -6.35 10.64 -11.61
C MET A 34 -7.37 9.95 -12.53
N LYS A 35 -6.95 9.46 -13.72
CA LYS A 35 -7.79 8.59 -14.55
C LYS A 35 -8.08 7.23 -13.90
N TYR A 36 -7.21 6.79 -12.97
CA TYR A 36 -7.37 5.57 -12.16
C TYR A 36 -7.96 5.83 -10.78
N LYS A 37 -8.46 7.03 -10.52
CA LYS A 37 -9.14 7.36 -9.26
C LYS A 37 -10.26 6.36 -8.96
N SER A 38 -10.25 5.81 -7.73
CA SER A 38 -11.18 4.77 -7.32
C SER A 38 -11.40 4.78 -5.80
N GLY A 39 -12.11 3.75 -5.30
CA GLY A 39 -12.28 3.55 -3.86
C GLY A 39 -10.99 3.21 -3.11
N VAL A 40 -9.93 2.77 -3.80
CA VAL A 40 -8.63 2.42 -3.20
C VAL A 40 -7.57 3.52 -3.36
N GLY A 41 -7.80 4.48 -4.26
CA GLY A 41 -6.90 5.62 -4.44
C GLY A 41 -7.67 6.84 -4.93
N GLY A 42 -7.65 7.94 -4.17
CA GLY A 42 -8.48 9.13 -4.45
C GLY A 42 -7.71 10.44 -4.58
N LEU A 43 -6.42 10.46 -4.27
CA LEU A 43 -5.58 11.66 -4.23
C LEU A 43 -4.34 11.46 -5.12
N PRO A 44 -3.79 12.53 -5.73
CA PRO A 44 -2.59 12.46 -6.56
C PRO A 44 -1.32 12.35 -5.71
N ILE A 45 -1.19 11.27 -4.98
CA ILE A 45 -0.08 10.98 -4.06
C ILE A 45 0.53 9.61 -4.39
N PRO A 46 1.80 9.33 -4.00
CA PRO A 46 2.41 8.03 -4.19
C PRO A 46 1.78 6.95 -3.29
N ILE A 47 1.98 5.68 -3.63
CA ILE A 47 1.46 4.53 -2.86
C ILE A 47 1.87 4.65 -1.40
N VAL A 48 3.16 4.95 -1.14
CA VAL A 48 3.66 5.27 0.20
C VAL A 48 4.01 6.75 0.24
N HIS A 49 3.13 7.53 0.86
CA HIS A 49 3.28 9.00 0.91
C HIS A 49 4.09 9.50 2.11
N GLY A 50 4.40 8.63 3.08
CA GLY A 50 5.23 8.95 4.22
C GLY A 50 4.67 10.04 5.17
N MET A 51 3.38 10.29 5.16
CA MET A 51 2.71 11.30 5.99
C MET A 51 1.79 10.65 7.00
N THR A 52 1.55 11.33 8.12
CA THR A 52 0.46 10.96 9.03
C THR A 52 -0.89 11.39 8.46
N LEU A 53 -1.98 10.94 9.09
CA LEU A 53 -3.33 11.33 8.67
C LEU A 53 -3.56 12.84 8.84
N GLY A 54 -3.02 13.43 9.93
CA GLY A 54 -3.11 14.87 10.19
C GLY A 54 -2.37 15.69 9.13
N GLU A 55 -1.14 15.31 8.81
CA GLU A 55 -0.34 15.96 7.75
C GLU A 55 -1.02 15.85 6.38
N LEU A 56 -1.54 14.65 6.03
CA LEU A 56 -2.26 14.45 4.78
C LEU A 56 -3.52 15.32 4.71
N ALA A 57 -4.25 15.48 5.82
CA ALA A 57 -5.42 16.35 5.85
C ALA A 57 -5.04 17.82 5.64
N LEU A 58 -3.94 18.30 6.25
CA LEU A 58 -3.41 19.63 5.99
C LEU A 58 -3.03 19.82 4.52
N MET A 59 -2.37 18.82 3.92
CA MET A 59 -2.01 18.88 2.50
C MET A 59 -3.23 18.89 1.59
N VAL A 60 -4.21 18.01 1.82
CA VAL A 60 -5.48 18.00 1.05
C VAL A 60 -6.17 19.36 1.09
N ASN A 61 -6.15 20.01 2.24
CA ASN A 61 -6.74 21.33 2.44
C ASN A 61 -5.93 22.44 1.76
N GLY A 62 -4.61 22.44 1.95
CA GLY A 62 -3.70 23.43 1.37
C GLY A 62 -3.60 23.35 -0.16
N GLU A 63 -3.55 22.13 -0.71
CA GLU A 63 -3.55 21.88 -2.16
C GLU A 63 -4.94 22.01 -2.80
N ARG A 64 -5.99 22.30 -2.01
CA ARG A 64 -7.37 22.46 -2.47
C ARG A 64 -7.94 21.23 -3.19
N TRP A 65 -7.56 20.04 -2.73
CA TRP A 65 -8.02 18.76 -3.33
C TRP A 65 -9.42 18.34 -2.90
N LEU A 66 -10.07 19.12 -2.01
CA LEU A 66 -11.47 18.91 -1.66
C LEU A 66 -12.39 19.26 -2.82
N PRO A 67 -13.57 18.62 -2.93
CA PRO A 67 -14.55 18.94 -3.97
C PRO A 67 -14.88 20.44 -4.01
N SER A 68 -14.92 21.01 -5.22
CA SER A 68 -15.12 22.45 -5.46
C SER A 68 -14.05 23.34 -4.84
N SER A 69 -12.83 22.83 -4.65
CA SER A 69 -11.69 23.54 -4.03
C SER A 69 -12.02 24.16 -2.67
N ARG A 70 -12.92 23.54 -1.92
CA ARG A 70 -13.31 24.02 -0.57
C ARG A 70 -12.13 23.95 0.37
N ILE A 71 -12.14 24.83 1.37
CA ILE A 71 -11.20 24.82 2.49
C ILE A 71 -12.00 24.48 3.74
N CYS A 72 -11.46 23.57 4.57
CA CYS A 72 -11.99 23.25 5.88
C CYS A 72 -11.18 23.96 6.98
N ASP A 73 -11.83 24.36 8.05
CA ASP A 73 -11.14 24.79 9.28
C ASP A 73 -10.66 23.55 10.01
N VAL A 74 -9.36 23.19 9.80
CA VAL A 74 -8.75 21.96 10.32
C VAL A 74 -7.74 22.30 11.40
N THR A 75 -7.91 21.69 12.57
CA THR A 75 -6.92 21.71 13.65
C THR A 75 -6.37 20.30 13.87
N VAL A 76 -5.08 20.11 13.70
CA VAL A 76 -4.42 18.82 14.00
C VAL A 76 -3.84 18.87 15.41
N ILE A 77 -4.14 17.88 16.21
CA ILE A 77 -3.50 17.63 17.52
C ILE A 77 -2.37 16.62 17.29
N PRO A 78 -1.11 17.06 17.34
CA PRO A 78 0.01 16.20 16.97
C PRO A 78 0.32 15.13 18.03
N CYS A 79 0.96 14.05 17.61
CA CYS A 79 1.54 13.03 18.48
C CYS A 79 2.73 13.59 19.25
N LYS A 80 2.85 13.23 20.52
CA LYS A 80 4.06 13.53 21.31
C LYS A 80 5.13 12.48 21.03
N ASN A 81 6.40 12.92 21.04
CA ASN A 81 7.58 12.03 20.92
C ASN A 81 7.55 11.13 19.66
N TYR A 82 7.03 11.63 18.55
CA TYR A 82 7.01 10.98 17.26
C TYR A 82 7.81 11.78 16.23
N THR A 83 8.54 11.05 15.39
CA THR A 83 9.19 11.54 14.16
C THR A 83 8.89 10.58 13.05
N HIS A 84 9.10 10.96 11.79
CA HIS A 84 8.93 10.04 10.65
C HIS A 84 9.89 8.85 10.71
N GLN A 85 11.02 8.94 11.44
CA GLN A 85 11.98 7.85 11.64
C GLN A 85 11.61 6.90 12.79
N THR A 86 10.50 7.17 13.49
CA THR A 86 10.06 6.31 14.60
C THR A 86 9.50 4.99 14.06
N MET A 87 10.16 3.87 14.35
CA MET A 87 9.64 2.53 14.08
C MET A 87 8.49 2.24 15.06
N TYR A 88 7.31 2.75 14.75
CA TYR A 88 6.15 2.69 15.63
C TYR A 88 5.42 1.34 15.50
N ARG A 89 5.26 0.66 16.64
CA ARG A 89 4.44 -0.55 16.73
C ARG A 89 2.99 -0.19 17.03
N LEU A 90 2.09 -0.58 16.15
CA LEU A 90 0.66 -0.39 16.38
C LEU A 90 0.19 -1.26 17.56
N PRO A 91 -0.47 -0.69 18.57
CA PRO A 91 -0.99 -1.47 19.71
C PRO A 91 -2.19 -2.33 19.33
N ILE A 92 -2.89 -1.96 18.26
CA ILE A 92 -4.08 -2.66 17.74
C ILE A 92 -3.88 -2.90 16.25
N PRO A 93 -4.04 -4.15 15.76
CA PRO A 93 -4.01 -4.45 14.34
C PRO A 93 -5.05 -3.63 13.56
N PRO A 94 -4.69 -2.99 12.44
CA PRO A 94 -5.61 -2.16 11.66
C PRO A 94 -6.66 -2.98 10.90
N SER A 95 -6.41 -4.27 10.73
CA SER A 95 -7.28 -5.20 10.02
C SER A 95 -7.05 -6.63 10.48
N PRO A 96 -8.05 -7.51 10.46
CA PRO A 96 -7.86 -8.95 10.69
C PRO A 96 -6.84 -9.60 9.72
N ASN A 97 -6.63 -9.00 8.54
CA ASN A 97 -5.64 -9.44 7.57
C ASN A 97 -4.26 -8.76 7.72
N LEU A 98 -4.10 -7.85 8.65
CA LEU A 98 -2.82 -7.22 9.00
C LEU A 98 -2.56 -7.41 10.49
N PRO A 99 -2.34 -8.66 10.94
CA PRO A 99 -2.36 -9.02 12.36
C PRO A 99 -1.10 -8.59 13.13
N ASN A 100 -0.03 -8.24 12.44
CA ASN A 100 1.25 -7.88 13.03
C ASN A 100 2.01 -6.84 12.20
N MET A 101 3.08 -6.30 12.76
CA MET A 101 3.88 -5.24 12.11
C MET A 101 4.54 -5.72 10.81
N LYS A 102 4.95 -6.98 10.73
CA LYS A 102 5.54 -7.55 9.52
C LYS A 102 4.58 -7.50 8.32
N ALA A 103 3.33 -7.89 8.53
CA ALA A 103 2.29 -7.77 7.52
C ALA A 103 2.06 -6.30 7.09
N ILE A 104 2.15 -5.35 8.05
CA ILE A 104 1.99 -3.91 7.78
C ILE A 104 3.16 -3.36 6.98
N TYR A 105 4.40 -3.74 7.31
CA TYR A 105 5.59 -3.30 6.56
C TYR A 105 5.67 -3.93 5.16
N LEU A 106 5.25 -5.19 5.00
CA LEU A 106 5.18 -5.86 3.70
C LEU A 106 4.00 -5.37 2.83
N TYR A 107 2.97 -4.79 3.45
CA TYR A 107 1.72 -4.43 2.77
C TYR A 107 1.94 -3.64 1.47
N PRO A 108 2.78 -2.59 1.40
CA PRO A 108 2.96 -1.81 0.18
C PRO A 108 3.48 -2.61 -1.03
N SER A 109 4.23 -3.69 -0.77
CA SER A 109 4.72 -4.60 -1.82
C SER A 109 3.71 -5.70 -2.15
N ILE A 110 3.12 -6.30 -1.13
CA ILE A 110 2.30 -7.52 -1.28
C ILE A 110 0.86 -7.20 -1.67
N CYS A 111 0.32 -6.02 -1.33
CA CYS A 111 -1.04 -5.65 -1.72
C CYS A 111 -1.24 -5.61 -3.25
N LEU A 112 -0.18 -5.43 -4.03
CA LEU A 112 -0.24 -5.43 -5.49
C LEU A 112 -0.73 -6.77 -6.06
N PHE A 113 -0.51 -7.86 -5.34
CA PHE A 113 -1.06 -9.18 -5.72
C PHE A 113 -2.60 -9.25 -5.70
N GLU A 114 -3.29 -8.33 -5.04
CA GLU A 114 -4.77 -8.28 -5.10
C GLU A 114 -5.28 -8.05 -6.53
N GLY A 115 -4.47 -7.45 -7.39
CA GLY A 115 -4.73 -7.29 -8.81
C GLY A 115 -4.29 -8.46 -9.69
N THR A 116 -4.00 -9.63 -9.12
CA THR A 116 -3.48 -10.81 -9.81
C THR A 116 -4.22 -12.09 -9.38
N PRO A 117 -3.97 -13.26 -9.98
CA PRO A 117 -4.50 -14.54 -9.51
C PRO A 117 -3.73 -15.11 -8.30
N VAL A 118 -2.58 -14.53 -7.93
CA VAL A 118 -1.72 -15.04 -6.86
C VAL A 118 -2.37 -14.82 -5.49
N SER A 119 -2.31 -15.83 -4.63
CA SER A 119 -2.70 -15.68 -3.23
C SER A 119 -1.61 -14.94 -2.45
N LEU A 120 -2.02 -13.97 -1.65
CA LEU A 120 -1.15 -13.20 -0.76
C LEU A 120 -1.30 -13.62 0.72
N GLY A 121 -1.69 -14.88 0.93
CA GLY A 121 -1.80 -15.47 2.26
C GLY A 121 -3.10 -15.17 3.01
N ARG A 122 -4.05 -14.43 2.46
CA ARG A 122 -5.38 -14.31 3.08
C ARG A 122 -6.00 -15.70 3.23
N GLY A 123 -6.63 -15.95 4.38
CA GLY A 123 -7.15 -17.30 4.70
C GLY A 123 -6.09 -18.26 5.27
N THR A 124 -4.92 -17.73 5.66
CA THR A 124 -3.87 -18.45 6.39
C THR A 124 -3.50 -17.71 7.67
N THR A 125 -2.55 -18.25 8.44
CA THR A 125 -1.96 -17.60 9.62
C THR A 125 -0.96 -16.48 9.26
N LEU A 126 -0.57 -16.35 7.97
CA LEU A 126 0.45 -15.43 7.47
C LEU A 126 -0.10 -14.51 6.35
N PRO A 127 -1.25 -13.79 6.56
CA PRO A 127 -1.77 -12.89 5.54
C PRO A 127 -0.77 -11.76 5.29
N PHE A 128 -0.56 -11.40 4.01
CA PHE A 128 0.41 -10.41 3.53
C PHE A 128 1.88 -10.70 3.87
N GLN A 129 2.19 -11.92 4.30
CA GLN A 129 3.55 -12.37 4.63
C GLN A 129 4.01 -13.54 3.76
N VAL A 130 3.13 -14.04 2.91
CA VAL A 130 3.42 -15.09 1.93
C VAL A 130 2.74 -14.74 0.62
N TYR A 131 3.29 -15.24 -0.49
CA TYR A 131 2.59 -15.22 -1.77
C TYR A 131 2.80 -16.55 -2.51
N GLY A 132 1.81 -16.95 -3.32
CA GLY A 132 1.90 -18.19 -4.06
C GLY A 132 0.65 -18.52 -4.87
N HIS A 133 0.80 -19.53 -5.71
CA HIS A 133 -0.27 -20.00 -6.60
C HIS A 133 -0.12 -21.52 -6.80
N PRO A 134 -1.21 -22.27 -7.10
CA PRO A 134 -1.14 -23.72 -7.34
C PRO A 134 -0.18 -24.12 -8.48
N ASN A 135 0.01 -23.26 -9.46
CA ASN A 135 0.84 -23.52 -10.64
C ASN A 135 2.26 -22.92 -10.55
N MET A 136 2.62 -22.29 -9.44
CA MET A 136 4.01 -21.87 -9.24
C MET A 136 4.90 -23.08 -8.98
N THR A 137 6.10 -23.10 -9.56
CA THR A 137 7.05 -24.21 -9.50
C THR A 137 8.42 -23.75 -8.99
N GLY A 138 9.17 -24.66 -8.41
CA GLY A 138 10.52 -24.35 -7.91
C GLY A 138 10.56 -23.74 -6.51
N TYR A 139 9.46 -23.70 -5.77
CA TYR A 139 9.37 -23.16 -4.41
C TYR A 139 9.15 -24.28 -3.39
N ASN A 140 9.84 -24.16 -2.26
CA ASN A 140 9.77 -25.16 -1.17
C ASN A 140 8.67 -24.85 -0.15
N TYR A 141 8.10 -23.63 -0.16
CA TYR A 141 7.06 -23.25 0.78
C TYR A 141 5.68 -23.51 0.20
N ASN A 142 4.83 -24.17 0.99
CA ASN A 142 3.48 -24.54 0.60
C ASN A 142 2.47 -24.03 1.63
N PHE A 143 1.30 -23.60 1.15
CA PHE A 143 0.19 -23.20 2.00
C PHE A 143 -1.16 -23.38 1.29
N THR A 144 -2.22 -23.50 2.07
CA THR A 144 -3.58 -23.65 1.52
C THR A 144 -4.49 -22.61 2.16
N PRO A 145 -4.95 -21.60 1.41
CA PRO A 145 -5.95 -20.64 1.89
C PRO A 145 -7.25 -21.32 2.29
N ARG A 146 -7.77 -20.98 3.46
CA ARG A 146 -9.04 -21.48 4.00
C ARG A 146 -10.02 -20.34 4.25
N SER A 147 -11.31 -20.65 4.27
CA SER A 147 -12.31 -19.68 4.72
C SER A 147 -12.20 -19.46 6.22
N ILE A 148 -11.90 -18.23 6.62
CA ILE A 148 -11.77 -17.83 8.03
C ILE A 148 -12.50 -16.50 8.26
N PRO A 149 -12.82 -16.12 9.53
CA PRO A 149 -13.28 -14.77 9.84
C PRO A 149 -12.29 -13.72 9.28
N GLY A 150 -12.81 -12.74 8.53
CA GLY A 150 -11.99 -11.72 7.87
C GLY A 150 -11.51 -12.07 6.45
N ALA A 151 -11.56 -13.36 6.04
CA ALA A 151 -11.23 -13.82 4.69
C ALA A 151 -12.13 -15.01 4.28
N LYS A 152 -13.41 -14.77 4.06
CA LYS A 152 -14.38 -15.84 3.73
C LYS A 152 -14.09 -16.52 2.37
N ASN A 153 -13.70 -15.74 1.37
CA ASN A 153 -13.38 -16.19 0.01
C ASN A 153 -12.02 -15.70 -0.43
N PRO A 154 -10.91 -16.19 0.19
CA PRO A 154 -9.57 -15.76 -0.20
C PRO A 154 -9.21 -16.27 -1.59
N PRO A 155 -8.32 -15.59 -2.33
CA PRO A 155 -7.76 -16.12 -3.58
C PRO A 155 -7.20 -17.53 -3.37
N GLN A 156 -7.44 -18.43 -4.34
CA GLN A 156 -7.02 -19.83 -4.32
C GLN A 156 -7.59 -20.64 -3.12
N LEU A 157 -8.82 -20.32 -2.69
CA LEU A 157 -9.51 -21.01 -1.59
C LEU A 157 -9.44 -22.54 -1.77
N ASN A 158 -9.02 -23.25 -0.72
CA ASN A 158 -8.85 -24.70 -0.63
C ASN A 158 -7.87 -25.34 -1.62
N LYS A 159 -7.08 -24.56 -2.36
CA LYS A 159 -6.05 -25.08 -3.26
C LYS A 159 -4.68 -25.02 -2.58
N LEU A 160 -3.88 -26.06 -2.76
CA LEU A 160 -2.48 -26.05 -2.35
C LEU A 160 -1.71 -25.06 -3.25
N CYS A 161 -1.12 -24.06 -2.65
CA CYS A 161 -0.28 -23.07 -3.32
C CYS A 161 1.19 -23.34 -3.00
N HIS A 162 2.04 -23.17 -4.01
CA HIS A 162 3.49 -23.13 -3.89
C HIS A 162 3.95 -21.69 -4.00
N GLY A 163 4.96 -21.28 -3.25
CA GLY A 163 5.41 -19.89 -3.28
C GLY A 163 6.46 -19.54 -2.25
N VAL A 164 6.44 -18.29 -1.80
CA VAL A 164 7.46 -17.69 -0.96
C VAL A 164 6.89 -17.34 0.41
N ASN A 165 7.69 -17.59 1.45
CA ASN A 165 7.42 -17.17 2.81
C ASN A 165 8.36 -16.01 3.19
N LEU A 166 7.81 -14.82 3.35
CA LEU A 166 8.51 -13.59 3.74
C LEU A 166 8.51 -13.37 5.26
N SER A 167 7.82 -14.23 6.03
CA SER A 167 7.74 -14.07 7.48
C SER A 167 9.08 -14.27 8.19
N ASN A 168 10.06 -14.86 7.50
CA ASN A 168 11.41 -15.09 7.99
C ASN A 168 12.32 -13.87 7.88
N LEU A 169 11.96 -12.87 7.07
CA LEU A 169 12.68 -11.60 7.00
C LEU A 169 12.55 -10.86 8.33
N SER A 170 13.59 -10.14 8.75
CA SER A 170 13.50 -9.28 9.92
C SER A 170 12.63 -8.04 9.63
N ASP A 171 12.05 -7.45 10.67
CA ASP A 171 11.28 -6.20 10.52
C ASP A 171 12.14 -5.08 9.93
N GLU A 172 13.44 -5.04 10.29
CA GLU A 172 14.39 -4.05 9.78
C GLU A 172 14.71 -4.20 8.30
N GLU A 173 14.87 -5.46 7.81
CA GLU A 173 15.07 -5.71 6.39
C GLU A 173 13.89 -5.22 5.57
N ILE A 174 12.67 -5.57 5.99
CA ILE A 174 11.45 -5.15 5.30
C ILE A 174 11.29 -3.62 5.36
N TRP A 175 11.58 -3.03 6.50
CA TRP A 175 11.44 -1.58 6.73
C TRP A 175 12.37 -0.75 5.84
N LYS A 176 13.57 -1.29 5.54
CA LYS A 176 14.58 -0.63 4.68
C LYS A 176 14.36 -0.83 3.18
N GLN A 177 13.68 -1.92 2.76
CA GLN A 177 13.58 -2.24 1.33
C GLN A 177 12.61 -1.35 0.53
N GLY A 178 11.67 -0.66 1.19
CA GLY A 178 10.60 0.08 0.53
C GLY A 178 9.64 -0.86 -0.23
N ILE A 179 9.02 -0.37 -1.29
CA ILE A 179 8.22 -1.21 -2.19
C ILE A 179 9.15 -2.13 -2.96
N ASN A 180 8.99 -3.44 -2.78
CA ASN A 180 9.75 -4.44 -3.51
C ASN A 180 8.88 -5.04 -4.64
N LEU A 181 9.23 -4.73 -5.90
CA LEU A 181 8.54 -5.25 -7.07
C LEU A 181 9.05 -6.62 -7.51
N ASP A 182 10.21 -7.09 -7.01
CA ASP A 182 10.78 -8.37 -7.41
C ASP A 182 9.83 -9.53 -7.08
N TYR A 183 9.08 -9.44 -5.98
CA TYR A 183 8.06 -10.44 -5.63
C TYR A 183 6.99 -10.59 -6.71
N LEU A 184 6.53 -9.47 -7.27
CA LEU A 184 5.50 -9.45 -8.31
C LEU A 184 6.06 -9.93 -9.65
N ILE A 185 7.28 -9.47 -10.00
CA ILE A 185 8.00 -9.84 -11.23
C ILE A 185 8.33 -11.34 -11.23
N ASP A 186 8.80 -11.86 -10.09
CA ASP A 186 9.08 -13.29 -9.90
C ASP A 186 7.83 -14.14 -10.16
N ALA A 187 6.71 -13.80 -9.53
CA ALA A 187 5.46 -14.52 -9.75
C ALA A 187 4.94 -14.40 -11.18
N TYR A 188 5.10 -13.24 -11.82
CA TYR A 188 4.72 -13.01 -13.21
C TYR A 188 5.48 -13.94 -14.17
N HIS A 189 6.80 -14.00 -14.03
CA HIS A 189 7.65 -14.85 -14.86
C HIS A 189 7.41 -16.34 -14.58
N ASN A 190 7.30 -16.71 -13.31
CA ASN A 190 7.10 -18.13 -12.93
C ASN A 190 5.78 -18.68 -13.46
N LEU A 191 4.70 -17.93 -13.35
CA LEU A 191 3.38 -18.39 -13.82
C LEU A 191 3.20 -18.31 -15.33
N ASN A 192 3.95 -17.45 -16.03
CA ASN A 192 3.91 -17.27 -17.49
C ASN A 192 2.49 -17.22 -18.07
N MET A 193 1.60 -16.44 -17.44
CA MET A 193 0.18 -16.38 -17.80
C MET A 193 -0.15 -15.32 -18.87
N GLY A 194 0.85 -14.52 -19.27
CA GLY A 194 0.67 -13.41 -20.21
C GLY A 194 -0.44 -12.44 -19.73
N ASP A 195 -1.32 -12.03 -20.63
CA ASP A 195 -2.41 -11.08 -20.39
C ASP A 195 -3.40 -11.49 -19.28
N ARG A 196 -3.36 -12.76 -18.84
CA ARG A 196 -4.23 -13.26 -17.77
C ARG A 196 -3.67 -13.05 -16.38
N PHE A 197 -2.42 -12.57 -16.24
CA PHE A 197 -1.80 -12.34 -14.93
C PHE A 197 -2.33 -11.06 -14.27
N PHE A 198 -2.34 -9.95 -14.97
CA PHE A 198 -2.84 -8.69 -14.44
C PHE A 198 -4.33 -8.53 -14.71
N ARG A 199 -5.09 -8.30 -13.65
CA ARG A 199 -6.53 -8.00 -13.73
C ARG A 199 -6.72 -6.48 -13.83
N PRO A 200 -7.87 -5.99 -14.33
CA PRO A 200 -8.13 -4.53 -14.37
C PRO A 200 -8.00 -3.81 -13.03
N PHE A 201 -8.18 -4.52 -11.94
CA PHE A 201 -8.00 -3.99 -10.57
C PHE A 201 -6.54 -3.63 -10.24
N PHE A 202 -5.56 -4.23 -10.93
CA PHE A 202 -4.15 -3.95 -10.70
C PHE A 202 -3.79 -2.47 -10.93
N GLU A 203 -4.31 -1.88 -12.01
CA GLU A 203 -4.06 -0.47 -12.34
C GLU A 203 -4.71 0.49 -11.34
N LEU A 204 -5.84 0.10 -10.75
CA LEU A 204 -6.47 0.87 -9.67
C LEU A 204 -5.65 0.81 -8.38
N LEU A 205 -4.97 -0.31 -8.10
CA LEU A 205 -4.09 -0.45 -6.94
C LEU A 205 -2.80 0.35 -7.10
N VAL A 206 -2.14 0.20 -8.27
CA VAL A 206 -0.86 0.84 -8.53
C VAL A 206 -0.98 2.30 -8.96
N GLY A 207 -2.19 2.69 -9.41
CA GLY A 207 -2.51 4.06 -9.82
C GLY A 207 -2.00 4.48 -11.18
N THR A 208 -1.50 3.54 -12.00
CA THR A 208 -0.96 3.81 -13.33
C THR A 208 -0.95 2.53 -14.19
N ASP A 209 -0.82 2.66 -15.51
CA ASP A 209 -0.70 1.54 -16.44
C ASP A 209 0.75 1.17 -16.80
N TYR A 210 1.69 2.09 -16.57
CA TYR A 210 3.06 1.86 -17.04
C TYR A 210 3.79 0.76 -16.24
N VAL A 211 3.45 0.55 -14.96
CA VAL A 211 4.09 -0.50 -14.14
C VAL A 211 3.81 -1.87 -14.75
N ARG A 212 2.54 -2.17 -15.05
CA ARG A 212 2.17 -3.40 -15.75
C ARG A 212 2.89 -3.54 -17.09
N LYS A 213 2.80 -2.50 -17.94
CA LYS A 213 3.44 -2.50 -19.27
C LYS A 213 4.95 -2.72 -19.21
N MET A 214 5.62 -2.16 -18.20
CA MET A 214 7.05 -2.36 -18.01
C MET A 214 7.39 -3.77 -17.57
N ILE A 215 6.59 -4.38 -16.66
CA ILE A 215 6.76 -5.79 -16.27
C ILE A 215 6.53 -6.71 -17.47
N GLU A 216 5.46 -6.52 -18.23
CA GLU A 216 5.15 -7.27 -19.45
C GLU A 216 6.26 -7.11 -20.51
N GLY A 217 6.90 -5.94 -20.56
CA GLY A 217 8.04 -5.64 -21.42
C GLY A 217 9.39 -6.15 -20.87
N GLY A 218 9.41 -6.95 -19.80
CA GLY A 218 10.61 -7.58 -19.26
C GLY A 218 11.54 -6.62 -18.49
N LYS A 219 11.03 -5.47 -17.99
CA LYS A 219 11.81 -4.52 -17.22
C LYS A 219 12.03 -4.99 -15.78
N SER A 220 13.22 -4.71 -15.25
CA SER A 220 13.57 -4.99 -13.86
C SER A 220 12.86 -4.06 -12.88
N ALA A 221 12.81 -4.46 -11.60
CA ALA A 221 12.29 -3.62 -10.52
C ALA A 221 12.97 -2.25 -10.46
N ASP A 222 14.28 -2.20 -10.64
CA ASP A 222 15.06 -0.96 -10.61
C ASP A 222 14.72 -0.03 -11.78
N GLU A 223 14.57 -0.57 -13.01
CA GLU A 223 14.14 0.22 -14.17
C GLU A 223 12.74 0.82 -13.95
N ILE A 224 11.83 0.05 -13.37
CA ILE A 224 10.46 0.50 -13.06
C ILE A 224 10.51 1.58 -11.97
N LYS A 225 11.27 1.37 -10.89
CA LYS A 225 11.44 2.35 -9.81
C LYS A 225 12.07 3.64 -10.30
N ALA A 226 13.05 3.57 -11.20
CA ALA A 226 13.67 4.74 -11.79
C ALA A 226 12.64 5.64 -12.52
N ARG A 227 11.56 5.06 -13.07
CA ARG A 227 10.49 5.79 -13.77
C ARG A 227 9.72 6.75 -12.85
N TRP A 228 9.46 6.39 -11.60
CA TRP A 228 8.74 7.25 -10.66
C TRP A 228 9.63 8.06 -9.72
N LYS A 229 10.95 7.81 -9.70
CA LYS A 229 11.89 8.47 -8.78
C LYS A 229 11.77 9.99 -8.79
N ARG A 230 11.71 10.60 -9.99
CA ARG A 230 11.58 12.06 -10.14
C ARG A 230 10.24 12.57 -9.57
N ASP A 231 9.17 11.82 -9.72
CA ASP A 231 7.85 12.19 -9.24
C ASP A 231 7.79 12.09 -7.71
N VAL A 232 8.43 11.06 -7.13
CA VAL A 232 8.60 10.91 -5.68
C VAL A 232 9.38 12.09 -5.11
N GLU A 233 10.50 12.50 -5.72
CA GLU A 233 11.27 13.66 -5.25
C GLU A 233 10.46 14.97 -5.34
N ARG A 234 9.69 15.17 -6.39
CA ARG A 234 8.74 16.30 -6.48
C ARG A 234 7.70 16.27 -5.36
N PHE A 235 7.13 15.11 -5.09
CA PHE A 235 6.14 14.96 -4.02
C PHE A 235 6.75 15.23 -2.63
N LYS A 236 7.99 14.80 -2.37
CA LYS A 236 8.69 15.13 -1.12
C LYS A 236 8.82 16.64 -0.91
N ILE A 237 9.10 17.40 -1.98
CA ILE A 237 9.14 18.87 -1.92
C ILE A 237 7.72 19.42 -1.67
N GLN A 238 6.72 18.91 -2.38
CA GLN A 238 5.33 19.36 -2.28
C GLN A 238 4.73 19.13 -0.88
N ARG A 239 5.01 17.96 -0.25
CA ARG A 239 4.49 17.64 1.09
C ARG A 239 5.16 18.42 2.21
N LYS A 240 6.39 18.91 2.01
CA LYS A 240 7.22 19.53 3.06
C LYS A 240 6.53 20.63 3.88
N PRO A 241 5.74 21.56 3.30
CA PRO A 241 5.03 22.59 4.07
C PRO A 241 3.96 22.05 5.02
N TYR A 242 3.53 20.80 4.85
CA TYR A 242 2.44 20.17 5.60
C TYR A 242 2.93 19.22 6.69
N LEU A 243 4.26 18.98 6.76
CA LEU A 243 4.83 18.08 7.76
C LEU A 243 4.81 18.74 9.14
N LEU A 244 4.34 17.98 10.12
CA LEU A 244 4.27 18.37 11.53
C LEU A 244 5.39 17.76 12.35
N TYR A 245 6.05 16.74 11.81
CA TYR A 245 7.09 15.98 12.48
C TYR A 245 8.41 16.04 11.71
N GLN A 246 9.50 15.84 12.43
CA GLN A 246 10.83 15.84 11.82
C GLN A 246 10.90 14.75 10.73
N ASP A 247 11.29 15.18 9.54
CA ASP A 247 11.54 14.37 8.36
C ASP A 247 13.02 14.52 7.99
N ASN A 248 13.75 13.44 7.82
CA ASN A 248 15.17 13.48 7.48
C ASN A 248 15.38 13.46 5.97
#